data_22d1203eb7c4454d818de8e7e853646d
#
_entry.id   22d1203eb7c4454d818de8e7e853646d
#
_cell.length_a   1.000
_cell.length_b   1.000
_cell.length_c   1.000
_cell.angle_alpha   90.00
_cell.angle_beta   90.00
_cell.angle_gamma   90.00
#
_symmetry.space_group_name_H-M   'P 1'
#
loop_
_entity.id
_entity.type
_entity.pdbx_description
1 polymer ?
#
loop_
_entity_poly.entity_id
_entity_poly.type
_entity_poly.pdbx_seq_one_letter_code
_entity_poly.pdbx_strand_id
1 'polypeptide(L)'
;MIIHKGFGLDLGTTNSTASIIKNGKVVFALEGKAKNKTIPSIVAVRRNGQEVVGTVAKNEFYAGNPNAKKSIKREMGKQTVTTLNGTDYSPEEISSKIINFCKECLISTVGNDPNVVYDKVVITVPAYFTLAQKDATRKAGELAGLEVQMLLEEPTSAAINYALQNNIQNGLF
;
A
#
# COMPACT_ATOMS: atom_id res chain seq x y z
N MET A 1 17.53 -18.60 12.04
CA MET A 1 18.00 -17.51 11.17
C MET A 1 16.77 -16.78 10.64
N ILE A 2 16.71 -15.44 10.79
CA ILE A 2 15.61 -14.63 10.28
C ILE A 2 15.90 -14.31 8.82
N ILE A 3 14.89 -14.49 7.95
CA ILE A 3 14.96 -14.21 6.51
C ILE A 3 14.17 -12.93 6.24
N HIS A 4 14.85 -11.89 5.77
CA HIS A 4 14.25 -10.62 5.35
C HIS A 4 13.79 -10.71 3.90
N LYS A 5 12.50 -10.42 3.65
CA LYS A 5 11.89 -10.46 2.31
C LYS A 5 11.28 -9.12 1.94
N GLY A 6 11.33 -8.83 0.63
CA GLY A 6 10.67 -7.68 0.03
C GLY A 6 9.35 -8.07 -0.63
N PHE A 7 8.49 -7.07 -0.81
CA PHE A 7 7.26 -7.19 -1.58
C PHE A 7 7.04 -5.94 -2.46
N GLY A 8 6.21 -6.06 -3.47
CA GLY A 8 5.77 -4.96 -4.29
C GLY A 8 4.45 -4.40 -3.78
N LEU A 9 4.31 -3.08 -3.77
CA LEU A 9 3.10 -2.37 -3.38
C LEU A 9 2.73 -1.33 -4.44
N ASP A 10 1.56 -1.49 -5.02
CA ASP A 10 0.88 -0.42 -5.75
C ASP A 10 0.00 0.35 -4.76
N LEU A 11 0.46 1.53 -4.34
CA LEU A 11 -0.28 2.42 -3.44
C LEU A 11 -1.18 3.33 -4.27
N GLY A 12 -2.37 2.86 -4.63
CA GLY A 12 -3.30 3.58 -5.49
C GLY A 12 -4.16 4.64 -4.75
N THR A 13 -4.73 5.58 -5.52
CA THR A 13 -5.64 6.62 -4.97
C THR A 13 -6.93 6.02 -4.43
N THR A 14 -7.47 5.01 -5.10
CA THR A 14 -8.74 4.37 -4.76
C THR A 14 -8.55 3.00 -4.13
N ASN A 15 -7.68 2.19 -4.72
CA ASN A 15 -7.34 0.86 -4.24
C ASN A 15 -5.83 0.68 -4.27
N SER A 16 -5.32 -0.14 -3.36
CA SER A 16 -3.92 -0.57 -3.29
C SER A 16 -3.82 -2.08 -3.50
N THR A 17 -2.67 -2.53 -3.98
CA THR A 17 -2.40 -3.96 -4.21
C THR A 17 -0.99 -4.28 -3.76
N ALA A 18 -0.83 -5.31 -2.94
CA ALA A 18 0.49 -5.82 -2.57
C ALA A 18 0.70 -7.22 -3.16
N SER A 19 1.94 -7.53 -3.51
CA SER A 19 2.29 -8.84 -4.09
C SER A 19 3.73 -9.23 -3.80
N ILE A 20 3.97 -10.54 -3.87
CA ILE A 20 5.31 -11.13 -3.73
C ILE A 20 5.49 -12.23 -4.78
N ILE A 21 6.74 -12.51 -5.13
CA ILE A 21 7.08 -13.71 -5.90
C ILE A 21 7.36 -14.86 -4.92
N LYS A 22 6.57 -15.92 -5.00
CA LYS A 22 6.75 -17.14 -4.22
C LYS A 22 6.79 -18.35 -5.18
N ASN A 23 7.89 -19.10 -5.16
CA ASN A 23 8.12 -20.25 -6.06
C ASN A 23 7.93 -19.89 -7.55
N GLY A 24 8.48 -18.76 -7.99
CA GLY A 24 8.39 -18.28 -9.38
C GLY A 24 7.01 -17.76 -9.80
N LYS A 25 6.04 -17.68 -8.88
CA LYS A 25 4.67 -17.18 -9.16
C LYS A 25 4.37 -15.93 -8.36
N VAL A 26 3.63 -15.00 -8.98
CA VAL A 26 3.11 -13.81 -8.28
C VAL A 26 1.96 -14.22 -7.37
N VAL A 27 2.08 -13.90 -6.09
CA VAL A 27 1.04 -14.09 -5.07
C VAL A 27 0.59 -12.71 -4.59
N PHE A 28 -0.68 -12.39 -4.74
CA PHE A 28 -1.27 -11.14 -4.29
C PHE A 28 -1.73 -11.24 -2.83
N ALA A 29 -1.63 -10.14 -2.10
CA ALA A 29 -2.32 -9.97 -0.83
C ALA A 29 -3.84 -10.09 -1.04
N LEU A 30 -4.51 -10.79 -0.16
CA LEU A 30 -5.95 -11.03 -0.23
C LEU A 30 -6.64 -10.45 0.99
N GLU A 31 -7.59 -9.55 0.77
CA GLU A 31 -8.37 -8.92 1.82
C GLU A 31 -9.65 -9.70 2.10
N GLY A 32 -9.88 -9.99 3.38
CA GLY A 32 -11.13 -10.51 3.92
C GLY A 32 -11.56 -11.88 3.40
N LYS A 33 -12.79 -12.29 3.73
CA LYS A 33 -13.36 -13.58 3.32
C LYS A 33 -13.58 -13.67 1.81
N ALA A 34 -13.82 -12.55 1.14
CA ALA A 34 -14.01 -12.48 -0.32
C ALA A 34 -12.71 -12.63 -1.11
N LYS A 35 -11.55 -12.64 -0.42
CA LYS A 35 -10.21 -12.78 -1.03
C LYS A 35 -9.96 -11.76 -2.15
N ASN A 36 -10.32 -10.50 -1.90
CA ASN A 36 -10.11 -9.42 -2.86
C ASN A 36 -8.61 -9.13 -3.00
N LYS A 37 -8.13 -9.07 -4.24
CA LYS A 37 -6.73 -8.70 -4.57
C LYS A 37 -6.48 -7.20 -4.48
N THR A 38 -7.53 -6.40 -4.56
CA THR A 38 -7.48 -4.94 -4.46
C THR A 38 -8.06 -4.51 -3.12
N ILE A 39 -7.29 -3.75 -2.36
CA ILE A 39 -7.61 -3.26 -1.02
C ILE A 39 -8.00 -1.80 -1.13
N PRO A 40 -9.21 -1.38 -0.71
CA PRO A 40 -9.60 0.03 -0.74
C PRO A 40 -8.62 0.91 0.05
N SER A 41 -8.13 1.99 -0.57
CA SER A 41 -7.21 2.96 0.04
C SER A 41 -8.00 3.95 0.94
N ILE A 42 -8.64 3.40 1.96
CA ILE A 42 -9.50 4.13 2.90
C ILE A 42 -9.12 3.74 4.32
N VAL A 43 -9.05 4.76 5.20
CA VAL A 43 -8.86 4.60 6.64
C VAL A 43 -10.07 5.21 7.35
N ALA A 44 -10.53 4.59 8.41
CA ALA A 44 -11.58 5.16 9.25
C ALA A 44 -11.34 4.85 10.73
N VAL A 45 -11.85 5.73 11.59
CA VAL A 45 -11.94 5.48 13.03
C VAL A 45 -13.41 5.34 13.41
N ARG A 46 -13.75 4.22 13.99
CA ARG A 46 -15.10 3.94 14.46
C ARG A 46 -15.43 4.71 15.74
N ARG A 47 -16.72 4.81 16.10
CA ARG A 47 -17.16 5.48 17.33
C ARG A 47 -16.55 4.90 18.61
N ASN A 48 -16.18 3.64 18.61
CA ASN A 48 -15.51 2.99 19.74
C ASN A 48 -13.97 3.23 19.77
N GLY A 49 -13.45 4.09 18.88
CA GLY A 49 -12.03 4.38 18.77
C GLY A 49 -11.24 3.37 17.94
N GLN A 50 -11.86 2.29 17.45
CA GLN A 50 -11.18 1.30 16.64
C GLN A 50 -10.83 1.87 15.25
N GLU A 51 -9.55 1.84 14.93
CA GLU A 51 -9.06 2.14 13.58
C GLU A 51 -9.30 0.93 12.65
N VAL A 52 -9.76 1.21 11.45
CA VAL A 52 -10.02 0.21 10.40
C VAL A 52 -9.53 0.72 9.05
N VAL A 53 -9.11 -0.21 8.17
CA VAL A 53 -8.59 0.08 6.84
C VAL A 53 -9.27 -0.84 5.83
N GLY A 54 -9.19 -0.50 4.55
CA GLY A 54 -9.66 -1.36 3.47
C GLY A 54 -11.19 -1.41 3.35
N THR A 55 -11.73 -2.59 3.11
CA THR A 55 -13.16 -2.80 2.87
C THR A 55 -14.01 -2.38 4.06
N VAL A 56 -13.54 -2.61 5.29
CA VAL A 56 -14.26 -2.18 6.50
C VAL A 56 -14.33 -0.67 6.56
N ALA A 57 -13.22 0.04 6.35
CA ALA A 57 -13.20 1.51 6.31
C ALA A 57 -14.04 2.08 5.14
N LYS A 58 -14.07 1.38 4.00
CA LYS A 58 -14.93 1.73 2.87
C LYS A 58 -16.41 1.71 3.27
N ASN A 59 -16.86 0.69 4.00
CA ASN A 59 -18.23 0.60 4.49
C ASN A 59 -18.55 1.72 5.47
N GLU A 60 -17.64 2.03 6.41
CA GLU A 60 -17.78 3.17 7.33
C GLU A 60 -17.92 4.50 6.56
N PHE A 61 -17.09 4.71 5.52
CA PHE A 61 -17.14 5.92 4.70
C PHE A 61 -18.51 6.09 4.00
N TYR A 62 -19.02 5.04 3.37
CA TYR A 62 -20.32 5.09 2.67
C TYR A 62 -21.51 5.09 3.63
N ALA A 63 -21.34 4.65 4.86
CA ALA A 63 -22.31 4.82 5.94
C ALA A 63 -22.34 6.26 6.53
N GLY A 64 -21.50 7.18 6.02
CA GLY A 64 -21.46 8.57 6.46
C GLY A 64 -20.64 8.80 7.71
N ASN A 65 -19.70 7.91 8.06
CA ASN A 65 -18.78 8.14 9.18
C ASN A 65 -17.88 9.36 8.87
N PRO A 66 -17.96 10.47 9.64
CA PRO A 66 -17.14 11.66 9.38
C PRO A 66 -15.64 11.42 9.66
N ASN A 67 -15.31 10.38 10.43
CA ASN A 67 -13.94 9.98 10.75
C ASN A 67 -13.42 8.95 9.75
N ALA A 68 -13.75 9.10 8.47
CA ALA A 68 -13.26 8.25 7.39
C ALA A 68 -12.60 9.09 6.28
N LYS A 69 -11.41 8.69 5.87
CA LYS A 69 -10.61 9.39 4.85
C LYS A 69 -10.33 8.47 3.67
N LYS A 70 -10.65 8.96 2.46
CA LYS A 70 -10.30 8.32 1.18
C LYS A 70 -9.38 9.22 0.35
N SER A 71 -8.79 8.66 -0.69
CA SER A 71 -8.01 9.37 -1.71
C SER A 71 -6.82 10.17 -1.18
N ILE A 72 -6.23 9.73 -0.08
CA ILE A 72 -5.11 10.42 0.59
C ILE A 72 -3.90 10.63 -0.34
N LYS A 73 -3.68 9.77 -1.34
CA LYS A 73 -2.59 9.89 -2.32
C LYS A 73 -2.56 11.26 -3.01
N ARG A 74 -3.72 11.93 -3.17
CA ARG A 74 -3.82 13.27 -3.78
C ARG A 74 -3.28 14.38 -2.88
N GLU A 75 -3.05 14.09 -1.62
CA GLU A 75 -2.56 15.03 -0.61
C GLU A 75 -1.07 14.81 -0.29
N MET A 76 -0.45 13.76 -0.83
CA MET A 76 0.96 13.47 -0.64
C MET A 76 1.84 14.65 -1.06
N GLY A 77 2.82 14.97 -0.23
CA GLY A 77 3.71 16.12 -0.42
C GLY A 77 3.10 17.48 -0.11
N LYS A 78 1.86 17.53 0.44
CA LYS A 78 1.22 18.76 0.93
C LYS A 78 1.21 18.77 2.45
N GLN A 79 1.21 19.97 3.02
CA GLN A 79 1.08 20.18 4.48
C GLN A 79 -0.41 20.20 4.89
N THR A 80 -1.19 19.22 4.45
CA THR A 80 -2.58 19.06 4.85
C THR A 80 -2.67 18.17 6.08
N VAL A 81 -3.70 18.41 6.89
CA VAL A 81 -4.01 17.63 8.08
C VAL A 81 -5.39 17.01 7.91
N THR A 82 -5.52 15.75 8.29
CA THR A 82 -6.79 15.04 8.37
C THR A 82 -7.06 14.68 9.82
N THR A 83 -8.14 15.25 10.38
CA THR A 83 -8.57 14.93 11.74
C THR A 83 -9.51 13.72 11.71
N LEU A 84 -9.16 12.65 12.42
CA LEU A 84 -10.02 11.48 12.61
C LEU A 84 -10.21 11.25 14.11
N ASN A 85 -11.45 11.32 14.55
CA ASN A 85 -11.83 11.13 15.97
C ASN A 85 -10.99 12.00 16.95
N GLY A 86 -10.76 13.27 16.59
CA GLY A 86 -10.01 14.23 17.41
C GLY A 86 -8.49 14.09 17.33
N THR A 87 -7.96 13.19 16.52
CA THR A 87 -6.51 13.05 16.29
C THR A 87 -6.17 13.52 14.89
N ASP A 88 -5.14 14.36 14.80
CA ASP A 88 -4.62 14.92 13.55
C ASP A 88 -3.57 13.99 12.94
N TYR A 89 -3.70 13.75 11.64
CA TYR A 89 -2.80 12.92 10.84
C TYR A 89 -2.32 13.66 9.60
N SER A 90 -1.05 13.52 9.29
CA SER A 90 -0.47 13.90 8.00
C SER A 90 -0.89 12.91 6.89
N PRO A 91 -0.76 13.28 5.60
CA PRO A 91 -1.00 12.35 4.50
C PRO A 91 -0.12 11.10 4.56
N GLU A 92 1.12 11.24 5.03
CA GLU A 92 2.09 10.16 5.19
C GLU A 92 1.64 9.17 6.27
N GLU A 93 1.12 9.66 7.40
CA GLU A 93 0.61 8.82 8.49
C GLU A 93 -0.65 8.05 8.07
N ILE A 94 -1.58 8.67 7.36
CA ILE A 94 -2.75 7.95 6.81
C ILE A 94 -2.30 6.90 5.79
N SER A 95 -1.35 7.25 4.92
CA SER A 95 -0.82 6.32 3.91
C SER A 95 -0.08 5.16 4.55
N SER A 96 0.67 5.38 5.63
CA SER A 96 1.37 4.32 6.35
C SER A 96 0.43 3.26 6.91
N LYS A 97 -0.78 3.66 7.35
CA LYS A 97 -1.81 2.73 7.81
C LYS A 97 -2.30 1.82 6.69
N ILE A 98 -2.48 2.37 5.48
CA ILE A 98 -2.86 1.59 4.29
C ILE A 98 -1.74 0.63 3.90
N ILE A 99 -0.49 1.09 3.89
CA ILE A 99 0.70 0.28 3.59
C ILE A 99 0.82 -0.89 4.56
N ASN A 100 0.69 -0.62 5.86
CA ASN A 100 0.78 -1.65 6.90
C ASN A 100 -0.34 -2.68 6.75
N PHE A 101 -1.57 -2.25 6.50
CA PHE A 101 -2.69 -3.16 6.27
C PHE A 101 -2.50 -4.04 5.04
N CYS A 102 -1.95 -3.50 3.94
CA CYS A 102 -1.58 -4.29 2.76
C CYS A 102 -0.53 -5.36 3.08
N LYS A 103 0.48 -5.03 3.89
CA LYS A 103 1.48 -5.97 4.41
C LYS A 103 0.84 -7.07 5.27
N GLU A 104 -0.07 -6.72 6.17
CA GLU A 104 -0.78 -7.70 7.01
C GLU A 104 -1.63 -8.67 6.17
N CYS A 105 -2.35 -8.16 5.17
CA CYS A 105 -3.08 -8.99 4.20
C CYS A 105 -2.14 -9.92 3.42
N LEU A 106 -0.95 -9.43 3.03
CA LEU A 106 0.05 -10.26 2.35
C LEU A 106 0.55 -11.39 3.25
N ILE A 107 0.95 -11.07 4.48
CA ILE A 107 1.43 -12.05 5.47
C ILE A 107 0.35 -13.11 5.75
N SER A 108 -0.89 -12.69 5.94
CA SER A 108 -2.03 -13.59 6.14
C SER A 108 -2.25 -14.54 4.94
N THR A 109 -1.99 -14.03 3.72
CA THR A 109 -2.18 -14.81 2.48
C THR A 109 -1.07 -15.83 2.26
N VAL A 110 0.19 -15.43 2.49
CA VAL A 110 1.36 -16.31 2.21
C VAL A 110 1.67 -17.26 3.35
N GLY A 111 1.04 -17.08 4.51
CA GLY A 111 1.29 -17.80 5.74
C GLY A 111 2.32 -17.09 6.62
N ASN A 112 2.04 -17.06 7.91
CA ASN A 112 2.94 -16.47 8.92
C ASN A 112 4.04 -17.48 9.28
N ASP A 113 5.22 -17.32 8.69
CA ASP A 113 6.42 -18.06 9.07
C ASP A 113 7.22 -17.23 10.08
N PRO A 114 7.45 -17.70 11.31
CA PRO A 114 8.16 -16.94 12.34
C PRO A 114 9.62 -16.62 11.98
N ASN A 115 10.17 -17.31 10.98
CA ASN A 115 11.53 -17.04 10.50
C ASN A 115 11.55 -16.05 9.33
N VAL A 116 10.41 -15.56 8.86
CA VAL A 116 10.33 -14.64 7.71
C VAL A 116 9.77 -13.29 8.16
N VAL A 117 10.53 -12.23 7.89
CA VAL A 117 10.09 -10.85 8.12
C VAL A 117 9.94 -10.14 6.78
N TYR A 118 8.77 -9.54 6.55
CA TYR A 118 8.49 -8.70 5.39
C TYR A 118 8.72 -7.24 5.78
N ASP A 119 9.95 -6.77 5.64
CA ASP A 119 10.39 -5.43 6.05
C ASP A 119 10.92 -4.57 4.90
N LYS A 120 10.94 -5.08 3.68
CA LYS A 120 11.40 -4.37 2.49
C LYS A 120 10.28 -4.20 1.49
N VAL A 121 10.20 -3.02 0.84
CA VAL A 121 9.14 -2.74 -0.12
C VAL A 121 9.65 -1.95 -1.33
N VAL A 122 9.11 -2.29 -2.50
CA VAL A 122 9.11 -1.44 -3.70
C VAL A 122 7.72 -0.86 -3.86
N ILE A 123 7.59 0.48 -3.88
CA ILE A 123 6.29 1.15 -3.98
C ILE A 123 6.19 1.81 -5.36
N THR A 124 5.05 1.63 -6.05
CA THR A 124 4.82 2.32 -7.32
C THR A 124 4.30 3.74 -7.10
N VAL A 125 4.76 4.65 -7.95
CA VAL A 125 4.35 6.06 -7.96
C VAL A 125 4.02 6.52 -9.38
N PRO A 126 3.08 7.47 -9.56
CA PRO A 126 2.86 8.09 -10.87
C PRO A 126 4.13 8.75 -11.42
N ALA A 127 4.35 8.67 -12.74
CA ALA A 127 5.52 9.26 -13.39
C ALA A 127 5.60 10.78 -13.20
N TYR A 128 4.45 11.46 -13.08
CA TYR A 128 4.36 12.90 -12.87
C TYR A 128 4.52 13.35 -11.41
N PHE A 129 4.76 12.44 -10.45
CA PHE A 129 4.98 12.83 -9.07
C PHE A 129 6.20 13.72 -8.93
N THR A 130 6.01 14.85 -8.24
CA THR A 130 7.10 15.73 -7.83
C THR A 130 8.03 15.05 -6.83
N LEU A 131 9.23 15.61 -6.62
CA LEU A 131 10.16 15.10 -5.61
C LEU A 131 9.49 15.07 -4.21
N ALA A 132 8.81 16.15 -3.83
CA ALA A 132 8.09 16.20 -2.54
C ALA A 132 7.04 15.08 -2.38
N GLN A 133 6.32 14.71 -3.45
CA GLN A 133 5.36 13.61 -3.41
C GLN A 133 6.06 12.24 -3.34
N LYS A 134 7.20 12.08 -4.01
CA LYS A 134 8.04 10.88 -3.93
C LYS A 134 8.61 10.72 -2.51
N ASP A 135 9.13 11.79 -1.92
CA ASP A 135 9.66 11.80 -0.56
C ASP A 135 8.58 11.48 0.48
N ALA A 136 7.39 12.08 0.35
CA ALA A 136 6.24 11.78 1.20
C ALA A 136 5.82 10.30 1.09
N THR A 137 5.86 9.71 -0.13
CA THR A 137 5.56 8.29 -0.34
C THR A 137 6.60 7.39 0.34
N ARG A 138 7.88 7.73 0.23
CA ARG A 138 8.97 7.04 0.94
C ARG A 138 8.75 7.09 2.45
N LYS A 139 8.50 8.29 2.98
CA LYS A 139 8.24 8.50 4.41
C LYS A 139 7.05 7.68 4.91
N ALA A 140 5.98 7.57 4.12
CA ALA A 140 4.83 6.73 4.46
C ALA A 140 5.21 5.24 4.60
N GLY A 141 6.07 4.72 3.73
CA GLY A 141 6.63 3.37 3.83
C GLY A 141 7.48 3.18 5.09
N GLU A 142 8.34 4.15 5.40
CA GLU A 142 9.18 4.15 6.60
C GLU A 142 8.34 4.22 7.89
N LEU A 143 7.29 5.04 7.93
CA LEU A 143 6.33 5.09 9.03
C LEU A 143 5.56 3.77 9.22
N ALA A 144 5.39 2.97 8.16
CA ALA A 144 4.86 1.61 8.23
C ALA A 144 5.90 0.56 8.68
N GLY A 145 7.09 0.99 9.11
CA GLY A 145 8.17 0.12 9.55
C GLY A 145 8.84 -0.66 8.44
N LEU A 146 8.91 -0.08 7.23
CA LEU A 146 9.47 -0.72 6.04
C LEU A 146 10.72 0.02 5.54
N GLU A 147 11.70 -0.74 5.06
CA GLU A 147 12.80 -0.23 4.25
C GLU A 147 12.29 -0.06 2.80
N VAL A 148 12.13 1.16 2.35
CA VAL A 148 11.70 1.46 0.97
C VAL A 148 12.90 1.33 0.03
N GLN A 149 13.03 0.17 -0.60
CA GLN A 149 14.14 -0.17 -1.50
C GLN A 149 14.14 0.72 -2.75
N MET A 150 12.95 0.96 -3.30
CA MET A 150 12.79 1.75 -4.53
C MET A 150 11.39 2.34 -4.62
N LEU A 151 11.30 3.53 -5.21
CA LEU A 151 10.06 4.05 -5.79
C LEU A 151 10.13 3.82 -7.30
N LEU A 152 9.20 3.02 -7.83
CA LEU A 152 9.16 2.64 -9.24
C LEU A 152 7.99 3.36 -9.92
N GLU A 153 8.23 3.99 -11.06
CA GLU A 153 7.15 4.65 -11.79
C GLU A 153 6.14 3.63 -12.33
N GLU A 154 4.84 3.93 -12.17
CA GLU A 154 3.73 3.05 -12.59
C GLU A 154 3.85 2.57 -14.06
N PRO A 155 4.13 3.44 -15.07
CA PRO A 155 4.30 2.98 -16.43
C PRO A 155 5.53 2.07 -16.60
N THR A 156 6.63 2.33 -15.91
CA THR A 156 7.82 1.48 -15.92
C THR A 156 7.52 0.11 -15.31
N SER A 157 6.76 0.07 -14.21
CA SER A 157 6.34 -1.18 -13.58
C SER A 157 5.46 -2.00 -14.53
N ALA A 158 4.54 -1.36 -15.25
CA ALA A 158 3.69 -2.02 -16.24
C ALA A 158 4.51 -2.59 -17.40
N ALA A 159 5.48 -1.82 -17.91
CA ALA A 159 6.37 -2.25 -18.99
C ALA A 159 7.24 -3.46 -18.58
N ILE A 160 7.82 -3.42 -17.37
CA ILE A 160 8.58 -4.56 -16.82
C ILE A 160 7.70 -5.82 -16.73
N ASN A 161 6.49 -5.69 -16.19
CA ASN A 161 5.57 -6.82 -16.07
C ASN A 161 5.20 -7.39 -17.45
N TYR A 162 4.92 -6.53 -18.43
CA TYR A 162 4.63 -6.94 -19.80
C TYR A 162 5.81 -7.69 -20.43
N ALA A 163 7.02 -7.17 -20.28
CA ALA A 163 8.24 -7.80 -20.78
C ALA A 163 8.46 -9.19 -20.17
N LEU A 164 8.30 -9.32 -18.85
CA LEU A 164 8.44 -10.60 -18.16
C LEU A 164 7.39 -11.62 -18.59
N GLN A 165 6.13 -11.21 -18.76
CA GLN A 165 5.05 -12.12 -19.19
C GLN A 165 5.22 -12.62 -20.62
N ASN A 166 5.85 -11.82 -21.48
CA ASN A 166 6.05 -12.14 -22.91
C ASN A 166 7.48 -12.60 -23.22
N ASN A 167 8.33 -12.82 -22.21
CA ASN A 167 9.75 -13.21 -22.37
C ASN A 167 10.55 -12.27 -23.29
N ILE A 168 10.25 -10.97 -23.26
CA ILE A 168 10.93 -9.96 -24.06
C ILE A 168 12.22 -9.58 -23.32
N GLN A 169 13.38 -9.88 -23.94
CA GLN A 169 14.69 -9.56 -23.37
C GLN A 169 15.24 -8.21 -23.89
N ASN A 170 14.84 -7.79 -25.09
CA ASN A 170 15.25 -6.52 -25.71
C ASN A 170 14.04 -5.90 -26.42
N GLY A 171 13.79 -4.61 -26.22
CA GLY A 171 12.71 -3.89 -26.86
C GLY A 171 12.63 -2.44 -26.38
N LEU A 172 12.06 -1.56 -27.21
CA LEU A 172 11.60 -0.23 -26.83
C LEU A 172 10.14 -0.36 -26.36
N PHE A 173 9.83 0.16 -25.17
CA PHE A 173 8.49 0.20 -24.60
C PHE A 173 7.97 1.63 -24.54
#